data_cf2179ffce4a14d46b9a63284f0f2f52
#
_entry.id   cf2179ffce4a14d46b9a63284f0f2f52
#
_cell.length_a   1.000
_cell.length_b   1.000
_cell.length_c   1.000
_cell.angle_alpha   90.00
_cell.angle_beta   90.00
_cell.angle_gamma   90.00
#
_symmetry.space_group_name_H-M   'P 1'
#
loop_
_entity.id
_entity.type
_entity.pdbx_description
1 polymer ?
#
loop_
_entity_poly.entity_id
_entity_poly.type
_entity_poly.pdbx_seq_one_letter_code
_entity_poly.pdbx_strand_id
1 'polypeptide(L)'
;LVGSEMCIRDRWGNFEGKTVLSVPRDPEVIARLEGLTVSELEAIIRRARRALWEHREQRVKPARDEKILAAWNGLMLRSFARAAVVLGRDEFYHAARRNAEFLLTALRRDGALWHLFADGVAKIPAYQDDYACVIDGLLALYEADFDPRWFREALALTDAMLERFWDTEHGGFFYTSAEHTDVLVRVKEAFDQATPSGNAVAAEVFLRLYHFTGDATYWERAQTILRLFADPMRRHPYGFGRLLCALDWALAPTQEIALVGDPEAPTTRAMRRILSERYLPHAVIAFRRIGDEEAPRLIPLLRDREPLRESDGRPAPCTAYVCQNFTCHQPVTRAEELERLLPPVPSATA
;
A
#
# COMPACT_ATOMS: atom_id res chain seq x y z
N LEU A 1 -4.17 -9.90 -36.13
CA LEU A 1 -4.85 -9.85 -37.45
C LEU A 1 -6.36 -9.67 -37.32
N VAL A 2 -7.02 -10.29 -36.37
CA VAL A 2 -8.48 -10.16 -36.14
C VAL A 2 -8.86 -8.82 -35.53
N GLY A 3 -8.02 -8.26 -34.69
CA GLY A 3 -8.12 -6.85 -34.29
C GLY A 3 -7.92 -5.90 -35.45
N SER A 4 -7.21 -6.32 -36.51
CA SER A 4 -6.93 -5.49 -37.68
C SER A 4 -8.14 -5.30 -38.60
N GLU A 5 -9.05 -6.26 -38.71
CA GLU A 5 -10.22 -6.10 -39.58
C GLU A 5 -11.17 -5.00 -39.10
N MET A 6 -11.40 -4.88 -37.78
CA MET A 6 -12.20 -3.79 -37.23
C MET A 6 -11.43 -2.46 -37.22
N CYS A 7 -10.13 -2.49 -36.97
CA CYS A 7 -9.32 -1.28 -36.88
C CYS A 7 -8.89 -0.73 -38.25
N ILE A 8 -8.73 -1.58 -39.27
CA ILE A 8 -8.30 -1.19 -40.64
C ILE A 8 -9.49 -0.77 -41.51
N ARG A 9 -10.70 -1.28 -41.24
CA ARG A 9 -11.92 -0.91 -41.99
C ARG A 9 -12.54 0.40 -41.55
N ASP A 10 -12.21 0.91 -40.37
CA ASP A 10 -12.72 2.19 -39.92
C ASP A 10 -11.90 3.32 -40.55
N ARG A 11 -12.46 3.89 -41.61
CA ARG A 11 -11.89 5.03 -42.37
C ARG A 11 -11.66 6.25 -41.47
N TRP A 12 -12.35 6.34 -40.34
CA TRP A 12 -12.33 7.50 -39.44
C TRP A 12 -11.42 7.29 -38.23
N GLY A 13 -10.93 6.07 -38.01
CA GLY A 13 -10.17 5.71 -36.81
C GLY A 13 -11.05 5.66 -35.56
N ASN A 14 -10.52 5.11 -34.47
CA ASN A 14 -11.22 5.00 -33.19
C ASN A 14 -10.74 6.00 -32.13
N PHE A 15 -9.78 6.87 -32.49
CA PHE A 15 -9.26 7.92 -31.62
C PHE A 15 -8.67 9.08 -32.44
N GLU A 16 -9.35 10.24 -32.48
CA GLU A 16 -8.88 11.47 -33.15
C GLU A 16 -8.38 11.24 -34.59
N GLY A 17 -9.12 10.49 -35.39
CA GLY A 17 -8.74 10.18 -36.78
C GLY A 17 -7.59 9.17 -36.92
N LYS A 18 -7.14 8.56 -35.83
CA LYS A 18 -6.11 7.50 -35.79
C LYS A 18 -6.70 6.19 -35.29
N THR A 19 -6.05 5.09 -35.61
CA THR A 19 -6.45 3.77 -35.14
C THR A 19 -5.57 3.34 -33.97
N VAL A 20 -6.18 3.18 -32.80
CA VAL A 20 -5.56 2.54 -31.64
C VAL A 20 -5.91 1.06 -31.67
N LEU A 21 -4.90 0.19 -31.68
CA LEU A 21 -5.10 -1.25 -31.66
C LEU A 21 -5.72 -1.69 -30.33
N SER A 22 -6.77 -2.49 -30.40
CA SER A 22 -7.49 -3.02 -29.24
C SER A 22 -7.81 -4.49 -29.43
N VAL A 23 -8.13 -5.19 -28.34
CA VAL A 23 -8.61 -6.58 -28.35
C VAL A 23 -10.07 -6.56 -27.90
N PRO A 24 -11.04 -6.35 -28.80
CA PRO A 24 -12.44 -6.14 -28.45
C PRO A 24 -13.21 -7.41 -28.14
N ARG A 25 -12.62 -8.59 -28.34
CA ARG A 25 -13.24 -9.89 -28.14
C ARG A 25 -12.36 -10.80 -27.29
N ASP A 26 -13.00 -11.73 -26.62
CA ASP A 26 -12.32 -12.79 -25.88
C ASP A 26 -11.38 -13.60 -26.80
N PRO A 27 -10.14 -13.88 -26.36
CA PRO A 27 -9.18 -14.67 -27.14
C PRO A 27 -9.70 -16.04 -27.58
N GLU A 28 -10.53 -16.70 -26.77
CA GLU A 28 -11.14 -18.00 -27.13
C GLU A 28 -12.10 -17.87 -28.30
N VAL A 29 -12.88 -16.79 -28.34
CA VAL A 29 -13.80 -16.50 -29.45
C VAL A 29 -13.03 -16.22 -30.73
N ILE A 30 -11.96 -15.43 -30.63
CA ILE A 30 -11.10 -15.09 -31.78
C ILE A 30 -10.43 -16.33 -32.32
N ALA A 31 -9.82 -17.16 -31.44
CA ALA A 31 -9.15 -18.40 -31.84
C ALA A 31 -10.11 -19.34 -32.62
N ARG A 32 -11.34 -19.48 -32.12
CA ARG A 32 -12.38 -20.30 -32.78
C ARG A 32 -12.77 -19.75 -34.16
N LEU A 33 -12.94 -18.45 -34.29
CA LEU A 33 -13.31 -17.80 -35.57
C LEU A 33 -12.22 -17.94 -36.63
N GLU A 34 -10.95 -17.95 -36.21
CA GLU A 34 -9.79 -18.07 -37.11
C GLU A 34 -9.29 -19.48 -37.28
N GLY A 35 -9.96 -20.49 -36.71
CA GLY A 35 -9.53 -21.90 -36.80
C GLY A 35 -8.19 -22.19 -36.11
N LEU A 36 -7.86 -21.42 -35.06
CA LEU A 36 -6.63 -21.52 -34.28
C LEU A 36 -6.92 -22.09 -32.89
N THR A 37 -5.90 -22.66 -32.28
CA THR A 37 -5.91 -22.83 -30.80
C THR A 37 -5.60 -21.53 -30.10
N VAL A 38 -6.03 -21.39 -28.86
CA VAL A 38 -5.71 -20.20 -28.02
C VAL A 38 -4.20 -19.97 -27.94
N SER A 39 -3.42 -21.04 -27.81
CA SER A 39 -1.96 -20.97 -27.73
C SER A 39 -1.31 -20.44 -29.02
N GLU A 40 -1.82 -20.85 -30.19
CA GLU A 40 -1.36 -20.33 -31.48
C GLU A 40 -1.70 -18.85 -31.64
N LEU A 41 -2.92 -18.44 -31.28
CA LEU A 41 -3.34 -17.05 -31.29
C LEU A 41 -2.43 -16.20 -30.36
N GLU A 42 -2.20 -16.63 -29.14
CA GLU A 42 -1.29 -15.94 -28.22
C GLU A 42 0.14 -15.82 -28.76
N ALA A 43 0.65 -16.88 -29.42
CA ALA A 43 1.97 -16.85 -30.04
C ALA A 43 2.03 -15.80 -31.18
N ILE A 44 0.97 -15.70 -31.98
CA ILE A 44 0.86 -14.70 -33.03
C ILE A 44 0.81 -13.28 -32.43
N ILE A 45 0.00 -13.09 -31.42
CA ILE A 45 -0.13 -11.78 -30.73
C ILE A 45 1.20 -11.37 -30.10
N ARG A 46 1.89 -12.27 -29.42
CA ARG A 46 3.23 -11.98 -28.84
C ARG A 46 4.24 -11.55 -29.90
N ARG A 47 4.30 -12.24 -31.05
CA ARG A 47 5.20 -11.87 -32.15
C ARG A 47 4.82 -10.50 -32.74
N ALA A 48 3.53 -10.26 -32.97
CA ALA A 48 3.05 -8.99 -33.50
C ALA A 48 3.34 -7.82 -32.56
N ARG A 49 3.07 -7.99 -31.26
CA ARG A 49 3.39 -6.97 -30.24
C ARG A 49 4.89 -6.67 -30.21
N ARG A 50 5.73 -7.69 -30.28
CA ARG A 50 7.19 -7.52 -30.29
C ARG A 50 7.64 -6.73 -31.54
N ALA A 51 7.19 -7.12 -32.71
CA ALA A 51 7.54 -6.43 -33.96
C ALA A 51 7.08 -4.95 -33.95
N LEU A 52 5.86 -4.69 -33.47
CA LEU A 52 5.35 -3.33 -33.33
C LEU A 52 6.14 -2.51 -32.30
N TRP A 53 6.53 -3.15 -31.20
CA TRP A 53 7.35 -2.49 -30.17
C TRP A 53 8.74 -2.16 -30.71
N GLU A 54 9.43 -3.10 -31.38
CA GLU A 54 10.74 -2.89 -31.98
C GLU A 54 10.72 -1.78 -33.03
N HIS A 55 9.66 -1.72 -33.84
CA HIS A 55 9.50 -0.62 -34.80
C HIS A 55 9.25 0.75 -34.11
N ARG A 56 8.44 0.75 -33.05
CA ARG A 56 8.19 1.96 -32.26
C ARG A 56 9.45 2.49 -31.56
N GLU A 57 10.31 1.60 -31.08
CA GLU A 57 11.54 1.97 -30.41
C GLU A 57 12.53 2.76 -31.30
N GLN A 58 12.37 2.67 -32.63
CA GLN A 58 13.19 3.42 -33.60
C GLN A 58 12.69 4.86 -33.81
N ARG A 59 11.49 5.20 -33.31
CA ARG A 59 10.95 6.56 -33.43
C ARG A 59 11.56 7.49 -32.41
N VAL A 60 11.56 8.79 -32.73
CA VAL A 60 11.89 9.83 -31.74
C VAL A 60 10.89 9.72 -30.60
N LYS A 61 11.41 9.50 -29.42
CA LYS A 61 10.58 9.35 -28.19
C LYS A 61 10.25 10.72 -27.61
N PRO A 62 9.10 10.86 -26.96
CA PRO A 62 8.84 12.02 -26.11
C PRO A 62 9.92 12.16 -25.06
N ALA A 63 10.21 13.39 -24.64
CA ALA A 63 11.09 13.63 -23.50
C ALA A 63 10.51 12.96 -22.24
N ARG A 64 11.37 12.31 -21.46
CA ARG A 64 10.99 11.76 -20.17
C ARG A 64 11.37 12.75 -19.09
N ASP A 65 10.46 13.05 -18.18
CA ASP A 65 10.78 13.77 -16.95
C ASP A 65 11.50 12.80 -15.99
N GLU A 66 12.76 13.10 -15.68
CA GLU A 66 13.64 12.24 -14.86
C GLU A 66 13.52 12.51 -13.36
N LYS A 67 12.59 13.36 -12.94
CA LYS A 67 12.37 13.61 -11.51
C LYS A 67 11.82 12.37 -10.81
N ILE A 68 12.36 12.06 -9.64
CA ILE A 68 11.86 11.00 -8.75
C ILE A 68 11.17 11.69 -7.58
N LEU A 69 9.83 11.64 -7.54
CA LEU A 69 8.99 12.30 -6.53
C LEU A 69 8.80 11.38 -5.32
N ALA A 70 8.96 11.91 -4.10
CA ALA A 70 8.84 11.14 -2.87
C ALA A 70 7.41 10.56 -2.69
N ALA A 71 6.37 11.37 -2.84
CA ALA A 71 4.98 10.92 -2.71
C ALA A 71 4.64 9.78 -3.67
N TRP A 72 4.99 9.91 -4.95
CA TRP A 72 4.67 8.90 -5.97
C TRP A 72 5.42 7.59 -5.72
N ASN A 73 6.66 7.68 -5.26
CA ASN A 73 7.44 6.50 -4.87
C ASN A 73 6.90 5.87 -3.59
N GLY A 74 6.37 6.65 -2.64
CA GLY A 74 5.64 6.15 -1.47
C GLY A 74 4.40 5.35 -1.86
N LEU A 75 3.58 5.86 -2.79
CA LEU A 75 2.42 5.14 -3.33
C LEU A 75 2.81 3.84 -4.03
N MET A 76 3.88 3.87 -4.84
CA MET A 76 4.39 2.66 -5.50
C MET A 76 5.01 1.67 -4.51
N LEU A 77 5.68 2.15 -3.46
CA LEU A 77 6.20 1.32 -2.38
C LEU A 77 5.08 0.49 -1.74
N ARG A 78 3.97 1.15 -1.36
CA ARG A 78 2.78 0.47 -0.84
C ARG A 78 2.25 -0.58 -1.81
N SER A 79 2.11 -0.19 -3.08
CA SER A 79 1.54 -1.06 -4.11
C SER A 79 2.40 -2.30 -4.36
N PHE A 80 3.72 -2.15 -4.49
CA PHE A 80 4.64 -3.28 -4.65
C PHE A 80 4.71 -4.17 -3.40
N ALA A 81 4.75 -3.58 -2.19
CA ALA A 81 4.74 -4.35 -0.96
C ALA A 81 3.48 -5.23 -0.85
N ARG A 82 2.30 -4.66 -1.10
CA ARG A 82 1.05 -5.43 -1.11
C ARG A 82 0.98 -6.46 -2.25
N ALA A 83 1.40 -6.10 -3.46
CA ALA A 83 1.45 -7.02 -4.58
C ALA A 83 2.39 -8.22 -4.33
N ALA A 84 3.52 -7.99 -3.66
CA ALA A 84 4.42 -9.06 -3.26
C ALA A 84 3.73 -10.10 -2.38
N VAL A 85 2.96 -9.64 -1.39
CA VAL A 85 2.24 -10.51 -0.44
C VAL A 85 1.08 -11.24 -1.13
N VAL A 86 0.22 -10.51 -1.86
CA VAL A 86 -1.02 -11.05 -2.44
C VAL A 86 -0.72 -11.97 -3.63
N LEU A 87 0.26 -11.63 -4.46
CA LEU A 87 0.61 -12.40 -5.67
C LEU A 87 1.73 -13.43 -5.43
N GLY A 88 2.38 -13.41 -4.25
CA GLY A 88 3.49 -14.30 -3.92
C GLY A 88 4.71 -14.12 -4.84
N ARG A 89 5.01 -12.87 -5.27
CA ARG A 89 6.04 -12.57 -6.26
C ARG A 89 7.18 -11.76 -5.66
N ASP A 90 8.33 -12.42 -5.49
CA ASP A 90 9.54 -11.86 -4.86
C ASP A 90 10.09 -10.63 -5.58
N GLU A 91 9.92 -10.53 -6.92
CA GLU A 91 10.38 -9.35 -7.66
C GLU A 91 9.69 -8.06 -7.21
N PHE A 92 8.42 -8.12 -6.80
CA PHE A 92 7.72 -6.96 -6.25
C PHE A 92 8.24 -6.59 -4.87
N TYR A 93 8.53 -7.58 -4.02
CA TYR A 93 9.17 -7.34 -2.73
C TYR A 93 10.53 -6.68 -2.89
N HIS A 94 11.39 -7.22 -3.76
CA HIS A 94 12.70 -6.63 -4.01
C HIS A 94 12.62 -5.21 -4.59
N ALA A 95 11.63 -4.93 -5.44
CA ALA A 95 11.38 -3.58 -5.94
C ALA A 95 10.96 -2.64 -4.81
N ALA A 96 10.02 -3.04 -3.96
CA ALA A 96 9.57 -2.28 -2.80
C ALA A 96 10.73 -1.96 -1.85
N ARG A 97 11.52 -2.97 -1.49
CA ARG A 97 12.67 -2.80 -0.59
C ARG A 97 13.70 -1.82 -1.14
N ARG A 98 14.11 -1.99 -2.41
CA ARG A 98 15.06 -1.04 -3.04
C ARG A 98 14.52 0.37 -3.08
N ASN A 99 13.22 0.54 -3.35
CA ASN A 99 12.58 1.85 -3.34
C ASN A 99 12.58 2.46 -1.93
N ALA A 100 12.23 1.71 -0.89
CA ALA A 100 12.28 2.18 0.49
C ALA A 100 13.70 2.61 0.90
N GLU A 101 14.71 1.80 0.59
CA GLU A 101 16.11 2.13 0.85
C GLU A 101 16.54 3.41 0.11
N PHE A 102 16.13 3.59 -1.14
CA PHE A 102 16.40 4.82 -1.89
C PHE A 102 15.72 6.05 -1.23
N LEU A 103 14.44 5.96 -0.88
CA LEU A 103 13.72 7.06 -0.24
C LEU A 103 14.38 7.48 1.08
N LEU A 104 14.80 6.52 1.90
CA LEU A 104 15.39 6.77 3.22
C LEU A 104 16.86 7.22 3.15
N THR A 105 17.56 6.98 2.05
CA THR A 105 18.99 7.36 1.91
C THR A 105 19.19 8.56 1.00
N ALA A 106 18.53 8.61 -0.17
CA ALA A 106 18.72 9.65 -1.16
C ALA A 106 17.81 10.87 -0.94
N LEU A 107 16.58 10.64 -0.44
CA LEU A 107 15.55 11.68 -0.23
C LEU A 107 15.36 12.04 1.25
N ARG A 108 16.19 11.54 2.17
CA ARG A 108 16.13 11.91 3.59
C ARG A 108 17.49 12.47 4.04
N ARG A 109 17.47 13.62 4.68
CA ARG A 109 18.66 14.26 5.27
C ARG A 109 18.27 14.90 6.60
N ASP A 110 19.07 14.69 7.62
CA ASP A 110 18.88 15.29 8.97
C ASP A 110 17.46 15.07 9.53
N GLY A 111 16.90 13.86 9.27
CA GLY A 111 15.55 13.48 9.69
C GLY A 111 14.41 14.01 8.82
N ALA A 112 14.65 14.94 7.91
CA ALA A 112 13.66 15.52 7.02
C ALA A 112 13.65 14.86 5.64
N LEU A 113 12.45 14.74 5.04
CA LEU A 113 12.30 14.32 3.65
C LEU A 113 12.47 15.51 2.70
N TRP A 114 12.87 15.17 1.48
CA TRP A 114 12.92 16.05 0.31
C TRP A 114 11.89 15.60 -0.71
N HIS A 115 11.27 16.57 -1.40
CA HIS A 115 10.18 16.33 -2.34
C HIS A 115 10.62 15.50 -3.56
N LEU A 116 11.76 15.85 -4.15
CA LEU A 116 12.22 15.20 -5.37
C LEU A 116 13.74 14.97 -5.40
N PHE A 117 14.13 13.95 -6.19
CA PHE A 117 15.50 13.70 -6.57
C PHE A 117 15.66 13.89 -8.07
N ALA A 118 16.60 14.74 -8.48
CA ALA A 118 16.94 15.00 -9.87
C ALA A 118 18.41 15.45 -9.99
N ASP A 119 19.06 15.09 -11.08
CA ASP A 119 20.46 15.44 -11.36
C ASP A 119 21.43 14.98 -10.24
N GLY A 120 21.16 13.84 -9.62
CA GLY A 120 21.96 13.27 -8.56
C GLY A 120 21.80 13.90 -7.18
N VAL A 121 20.85 14.83 -6.97
CA VAL A 121 20.61 15.51 -5.70
C VAL A 121 19.15 15.59 -5.31
N ALA A 122 18.89 15.58 -4.00
CA ALA A 122 17.57 15.86 -3.44
C ALA A 122 17.32 17.38 -3.47
N LYS A 123 16.13 17.78 -3.91
CA LYS A 123 15.73 19.18 -4.11
C LYS A 123 14.36 19.42 -3.50
N ILE A 124 14.10 20.62 -3.05
CA ILE A 124 12.85 21.12 -2.48
C ILE A 124 12.54 20.41 -1.16
N PRO A 125 12.33 21.10 -0.04
CA PRO A 125 11.79 20.49 1.18
C PRO A 125 10.47 19.78 0.87
N ALA A 126 10.28 18.59 1.46
CA ALA A 126 9.09 17.79 1.18
C ALA A 126 7.81 18.49 1.62
N TYR A 127 6.72 18.17 0.93
CA TYR A 127 5.37 18.53 1.28
C TYR A 127 4.75 17.47 2.20
N GLN A 128 3.59 17.76 2.74
CA GLN A 128 2.92 16.86 3.70
C GLN A 128 2.55 15.51 3.06
N ASP A 129 2.11 15.49 1.81
CA ASP A 129 1.76 14.27 1.08
C ASP A 129 2.97 13.37 0.81
N ASP A 130 4.17 13.93 0.65
CA ASP A 130 5.41 13.16 0.55
C ASP A 130 5.61 12.31 1.81
N TYR A 131 5.49 12.92 2.99
CA TYR A 131 5.59 12.21 4.26
C TYR A 131 4.50 11.15 4.40
N ALA A 132 3.24 11.52 4.20
CA ALA A 132 2.11 10.61 4.39
C ALA A 132 2.22 9.37 3.48
N CYS A 133 2.55 9.55 2.19
CA CYS A 133 2.68 8.45 1.24
C CYS A 133 3.89 7.55 1.53
N VAL A 134 5.03 8.11 1.94
CA VAL A 134 6.21 7.32 2.31
C VAL A 134 5.94 6.51 3.57
N ILE A 135 5.31 7.10 4.60
CA ILE A 135 4.94 6.40 5.84
C ILE A 135 3.99 5.24 5.53
N ASP A 136 2.94 5.46 4.74
CA ASP A 136 1.98 4.42 4.33
C ASP A 136 2.68 3.27 3.58
N GLY A 137 3.63 3.62 2.70
CA GLY A 137 4.47 2.65 1.99
C GLY A 137 5.37 1.83 2.92
N LEU A 138 6.00 2.47 3.90
CA LEU A 138 6.86 1.78 4.89
C LEU A 138 6.05 0.84 5.80
N LEU A 139 4.86 1.25 6.24
CA LEU A 139 3.97 0.37 7.00
C LEU A 139 3.52 -0.84 6.17
N ALA A 140 3.25 -0.66 4.87
CA ALA A 140 2.93 -1.78 4.00
C ALA A 140 4.13 -2.71 3.76
N LEU A 141 5.33 -2.17 3.67
CA LEU A 141 6.56 -2.97 3.55
C LEU A 141 6.85 -3.75 4.83
N TYR A 142 6.62 -3.13 6.02
CA TYR A 142 6.68 -3.85 7.29
C TYR A 142 5.74 -5.06 7.30
N GLU A 143 4.50 -4.92 6.88
CA GLU A 143 3.55 -6.05 6.83
C GLU A 143 3.94 -7.11 5.79
N ALA A 144 4.79 -6.79 4.81
CA ALA A 144 5.25 -7.73 3.81
C ALA A 144 6.40 -8.64 4.32
N ASP A 145 7.36 -8.09 5.06
CA ASP A 145 8.56 -8.82 5.51
C ASP A 145 8.73 -8.89 7.03
N PHE A 146 7.99 -8.06 7.77
CA PHE A 146 8.06 -7.89 9.21
C PHE A 146 9.42 -7.42 9.74
N ASP A 147 10.23 -6.75 8.92
CA ASP A 147 11.44 -6.09 9.38
C ASP A 147 11.07 -4.83 10.20
N PRO A 148 11.36 -4.81 11.52
CA PRO A 148 10.97 -3.69 12.40
C PRO A 148 11.63 -2.37 12.02
N ARG A 149 12.68 -2.38 11.21
CA ARG A 149 13.31 -1.17 10.67
C ARG A 149 12.32 -0.27 9.94
N TRP A 150 11.44 -0.86 9.12
CA TRP A 150 10.45 -0.08 8.35
C TRP A 150 9.44 0.60 9.26
N PHE A 151 9.01 -0.10 10.30
CA PHE A 151 8.09 0.46 11.29
C PHE A 151 8.74 1.60 12.10
N ARG A 152 10.00 1.44 12.49
CA ARG A 152 10.78 2.49 13.19
C ARG A 152 10.91 3.75 12.32
N GLU A 153 11.23 3.59 11.04
CA GLU A 153 11.33 4.70 10.10
C GLU A 153 9.96 5.37 9.85
N ALA A 154 8.89 4.58 9.79
CA ALA A 154 7.53 5.11 9.68
C ALA A 154 7.16 5.98 10.89
N LEU A 155 7.48 5.55 12.12
CA LEU A 155 7.26 6.35 13.34
C LEU A 155 8.07 7.66 13.30
N ALA A 156 9.35 7.58 12.99
CA ALA A 156 10.22 8.76 12.94
C ALA A 156 9.74 9.79 11.90
N LEU A 157 9.28 9.33 10.74
CA LEU A 157 8.70 10.22 9.73
C LEU A 157 7.32 10.74 10.14
N THR A 158 6.54 9.98 10.92
CA THR A 158 5.26 10.45 11.48
C THR A 158 5.48 11.59 12.46
N ASP A 159 6.46 11.49 13.33
CA ASP A 159 6.82 12.57 14.28
C ASP A 159 7.28 13.82 13.52
N ALA A 160 8.14 13.67 12.52
CA ALA A 160 8.60 14.77 11.66
C ALA A 160 7.44 15.42 10.88
N MET A 161 6.47 14.63 10.40
CA MET A 161 5.28 15.13 9.71
C MET A 161 4.40 15.93 10.67
N LEU A 162 4.19 15.44 11.89
CA LEU A 162 3.42 16.13 12.91
C LEU A 162 4.06 17.48 13.31
N GLU A 163 5.37 17.49 13.55
CA GLU A 163 6.10 18.70 13.94
C GLU A 163 6.02 19.79 12.86
N ARG A 164 6.12 19.43 11.59
CA ARG A 164 6.25 20.39 10.49
C ARG A 164 4.94 20.90 9.92
N PHE A 165 3.89 20.07 9.94
CA PHE A 165 2.69 20.31 9.15
C PHE A 165 1.39 20.32 9.96
N TRP A 166 1.35 19.76 11.18
CA TRP A 166 0.12 19.69 11.97
C TRP A 166 -0.34 21.07 12.41
N ASP A 167 -1.63 21.38 12.19
CA ASP A 167 -2.26 22.56 12.76
C ASP A 167 -2.69 22.27 14.21
N THR A 168 -1.99 22.86 15.16
CA THR A 168 -2.25 22.66 16.59
C THR A 168 -3.51 23.35 17.08
N GLU A 169 -4.04 24.32 16.33
CA GLU A 169 -5.23 25.10 16.70
C GLU A 169 -6.51 24.44 16.18
N HIS A 170 -6.54 24.03 14.90
CA HIS A 170 -7.74 23.53 14.24
C HIS A 170 -7.64 22.07 13.81
N GLY A 171 -6.50 21.44 13.97
CA GLY A 171 -6.24 20.08 13.52
C GLY A 171 -6.10 19.93 12.00
N GLY A 172 -5.73 18.72 11.56
CA GLY A 172 -5.38 18.44 10.18
C GLY A 172 -4.01 19.00 9.80
N PHE A 173 -3.57 18.66 8.60
CA PHE A 173 -2.26 19.06 8.11
C PHE A 173 -2.34 20.17 7.09
N PHE A 174 -1.50 21.17 7.23
CA PHE A 174 -1.17 22.07 6.13
C PHE A 174 -0.35 21.30 5.08
N TYR A 175 -0.54 21.66 3.82
CA TYR A 175 0.21 21.06 2.70
C TYR A 175 1.70 21.42 2.75
N THR A 176 2.02 22.68 3.07
CA THR A 176 3.38 23.21 3.18
C THR A 176 3.81 23.36 4.64
N SER A 177 5.09 23.14 4.92
CA SER A 177 5.69 23.45 6.22
C SER A 177 5.93 24.97 6.36
N ALA A 178 6.29 25.41 7.57
CA ALA A 178 6.70 26.80 7.80
C ALA A 178 8.03 27.18 7.08
N GLU A 179 8.78 26.19 6.60
CA GLU A 179 10.02 26.39 5.84
C GLU A 179 9.76 26.86 4.40
N HIS A 180 8.54 26.66 3.86
CA HIS A 180 8.14 27.17 2.55
C HIS A 180 7.73 28.63 2.67
N THR A 181 8.71 29.53 2.68
CA THR A 181 8.50 30.98 2.88
C THR A 181 8.00 31.72 1.63
N ASP A 182 7.90 31.05 0.52
CA ASP A 182 7.44 31.55 -0.79
C ASP A 182 5.92 31.46 -0.97
N VAL A 183 5.19 30.86 -0.02
CA VAL A 183 3.73 30.74 -0.08
C VAL A 183 3.05 31.88 0.68
N LEU A 184 2.00 32.47 0.07
CA LEU A 184 1.22 33.53 0.70
C LEU A 184 0.29 33.00 1.82
N VAL A 185 -0.23 31.79 1.66
CA VAL A 185 -1.15 31.13 2.60
C VAL A 185 -0.87 29.65 2.62
N ARG A 186 -0.78 29.06 3.82
CA ARG A 186 -0.74 27.61 3.99
C ARG A 186 -2.15 27.03 3.89
N VAL A 187 -2.34 26.12 2.97
CA VAL A 187 -3.64 25.46 2.73
C VAL A 187 -3.66 24.05 3.31
N LYS A 188 -4.85 23.54 3.63
CA LYS A 188 -5.09 22.14 3.98
C LYS A 188 -5.81 21.48 2.81
N GLU A 189 -5.14 20.54 2.17
CA GLU A 189 -5.72 19.78 1.07
C GLU A 189 -6.30 18.46 1.58
N ALA A 190 -7.52 18.15 1.15
CA ALA A 190 -8.18 16.86 1.43
C ALA A 190 -8.87 16.27 0.20
N PHE A 191 -8.94 17.04 -0.90
CA PHE A 191 -9.56 16.59 -2.13
C PHE A 191 -8.58 15.72 -2.92
N ASP A 192 -9.01 14.49 -3.25
CA ASP A 192 -8.22 13.60 -4.10
C ASP A 192 -8.26 14.11 -5.54
N GLN A 193 -7.10 14.10 -6.19
CA GLN A 193 -6.93 14.47 -7.59
C GLN A 193 -6.39 13.24 -8.36
N ALA A 194 -5.31 13.41 -9.13
CA ALA A 194 -4.59 12.29 -9.75
C ALA A 194 -3.91 11.39 -8.72
N THR A 195 -3.60 11.95 -7.55
CA THR A 195 -3.08 11.26 -6.37
C THR A 195 -3.99 11.51 -5.17
N PRO A 196 -4.00 10.59 -4.18
CA PRO A 196 -4.71 10.81 -2.92
C PRO A 196 -4.19 12.06 -2.19
N SER A 197 -5.08 12.77 -1.49
CA SER A 197 -4.65 13.88 -0.65
C SER A 197 -3.80 13.42 0.54
N GLY A 198 -2.82 14.24 0.92
CA GLY A 198 -1.95 13.91 2.05
C GLY A 198 -2.70 13.76 3.38
N ASN A 199 -3.73 14.59 3.64
CA ASN A 199 -4.58 14.47 4.83
C ASN A 199 -5.35 13.14 4.85
N ALA A 200 -5.84 12.68 3.69
CA ALA A 200 -6.56 11.40 3.60
C ALA A 200 -5.63 10.21 3.88
N VAL A 201 -4.42 10.22 3.31
CA VAL A 201 -3.42 9.17 3.56
C VAL A 201 -2.98 9.20 5.04
N ALA A 202 -2.76 10.38 5.62
CA ALA A 202 -2.38 10.54 7.02
C ALA A 202 -3.45 10.01 7.99
N ALA A 203 -4.74 10.22 7.68
CA ALA A 203 -5.83 9.66 8.49
C ALA A 203 -5.77 8.12 8.54
N GLU A 204 -5.55 7.45 7.41
CA GLU A 204 -5.39 5.99 7.37
C GLU A 204 -4.10 5.54 8.08
N VAL A 205 -2.98 6.25 7.89
CA VAL A 205 -1.73 5.98 8.62
C VAL A 205 -1.96 6.04 10.13
N PHE A 206 -2.66 7.05 10.64
CA PHE A 206 -2.95 7.17 12.06
C PHE A 206 -3.83 6.05 12.58
N LEU A 207 -4.85 5.63 11.84
CA LEU A 207 -5.67 4.47 12.22
C LEU A 207 -4.80 3.21 12.33
N ARG A 208 -3.93 2.95 11.35
CA ARG A 208 -3.00 1.81 11.40
C ARG A 208 -2.05 1.90 12.59
N LEU A 209 -1.43 3.06 12.81
CA LEU A 209 -0.53 3.28 13.96
C LEU A 209 -1.24 3.08 15.29
N TYR A 210 -2.49 3.55 15.43
CA TYR A 210 -3.30 3.30 16.62
C TYR A 210 -3.45 1.80 16.90
N HIS A 211 -3.79 0.99 15.90
CA HIS A 211 -3.97 -0.45 16.08
C HIS A 211 -2.65 -1.21 16.30
N PHE A 212 -1.52 -0.71 15.80
CA PHE A 212 -0.20 -1.29 16.11
C PHE A 212 0.31 -0.92 17.51
N THR A 213 0.04 0.33 17.94
CA THR A 213 0.68 0.88 19.15
C THR A 213 -0.25 0.95 20.37
N GLY A 214 -1.56 1.03 20.16
CA GLY A 214 -2.54 1.33 21.20
C GLY A 214 -2.51 2.79 21.67
N ASP A 215 -1.73 3.67 21.02
CA ASP A 215 -1.65 5.07 21.40
C ASP A 215 -2.88 5.84 20.88
N ALA A 216 -3.75 6.21 21.80
CA ALA A 216 -5.01 6.90 21.51
C ALA A 216 -4.82 8.26 20.81
N THR A 217 -3.65 8.87 20.90
CA THR A 217 -3.38 10.15 20.22
C THR A 217 -3.46 10.02 18.69
N TYR A 218 -3.10 8.88 18.14
CA TYR A 218 -3.25 8.60 16.69
C TYR A 218 -4.73 8.50 16.31
N TRP A 219 -5.54 7.82 17.11
CA TRP A 219 -6.98 7.75 16.89
C TRP A 219 -7.64 9.13 16.94
N GLU A 220 -7.32 9.94 17.94
CA GLU A 220 -7.84 11.30 18.08
C GLU A 220 -7.48 12.18 16.88
N ARG A 221 -6.24 12.07 16.38
CA ARG A 221 -5.78 12.80 15.19
C ARG A 221 -6.50 12.35 13.91
N ALA A 222 -6.69 11.03 13.72
CA ALA A 222 -7.46 10.52 12.60
C ALA A 222 -8.91 11.05 12.65
N GLN A 223 -9.57 10.99 13.81
CA GLN A 223 -10.91 11.52 13.99
C GLN A 223 -10.98 13.03 13.73
N THR A 224 -9.96 13.78 14.14
CA THR A 224 -9.88 15.22 13.90
C THR A 224 -9.86 15.53 12.41
N ILE A 225 -9.05 14.80 11.62
CA ILE A 225 -9.02 14.95 10.16
C ILE A 225 -10.38 14.60 9.56
N LEU A 226 -10.97 13.47 9.94
CA LEU A 226 -12.28 13.02 9.43
C LEU A 226 -13.39 14.03 9.72
N ARG A 227 -13.42 14.60 10.94
CA ARG A 227 -14.40 15.62 11.30
C ARG A 227 -14.19 16.94 10.58
N LEU A 228 -12.93 17.37 10.42
CA LEU A 228 -12.58 18.61 9.72
C LEU A 228 -13.11 18.64 8.28
N PHE A 229 -13.06 17.51 7.60
CA PHE A 229 -13.47 17.38 6.20
C PHE A 229 -14.84 16.68 6.01
N ALA A 230 -15.61 16.46 7.09
CA ALA A 230 -16.89 15.74 7.01
C ALA A 230 -17.90 16.42 6.08
N ASP A 231 -18.05 17.74 6.13
CA ASP A 231 -18.97 18.48 5.29
C ASP A 231 -18.58 18.48 3.80
N PRO A 232 -17.35 18.82 3.41
CA PRO A 232 -16.88 18.67 2.04
C PRO A 232 -17.04 17.24 1.50
N MET A 233 -16.66 16.23 2.28
CA MET A 233 -16.77 14.80 1.92
C MET A 233 -18.23 14.40 1.67
N ARG A 234 -19.18 14.86 2.48
CA ARG A 234 -20.60 14.60 2.30
C ARG A 234 -21.17 15.26 1.03
N ARG A 235 -20.71 16.49 0.70
CA ARG A 235 -21.20 17.23 -0.48
C ARG A 235 -20.60 16.74 -1.79
N HIS A 236 -19.35 16.27 -1.78
CA HIS A 236 -18.60 15.88 -2.98
C HIS A 236 -17.86 14.56 -2.79
N PRO A 237 -18.53 13.44 -2.50
CA PRO A 237 -17.88 12.18 -2.11
C PRO A 237 -16.88 11.65 -3.14
N TYR A 238 -17.09 11.90 -4.42
CA TYR A 238 -16.17 11.47 -5.49
C TYR A 238 -14.77 12.07 -5.40
N GLY A 239 -14.61 13.21 -4.74
CA GLY A 239 -13.32 13.86 -4.54
C GLY A 239 -12.62 13.46 -3.22
N PHE A 240 -13.17 12.51 -2.46
CA PHE A 240 -12.66 12.11 -1.15
C PHE A 240 -12.55 10.59 -1.00
N GLY A 241 -12.33 9.89 -2.11
CA GLY A 241 -12.30 8.42 -2.12
C GLY A 241 -11.34 7.83 -1.09
N ARG A 242 -10.15 8.41 -0.95
CA ARG A 242 -9.17 7.94 0.03
C ARG A 242 -9.60 8.24 1.47
N LEU A 243 -10.18 9.42 1.71
CA LEU A 243 -10.67 9.78 3.05
C LEU A 243 -11.90 8.97 3.45
N LEU A 244 -12.75 8.59 2.48
CA LEU A 244 -13.86 7.66 2.69
C LEU A 244 -13.36 6.26 3.08
N CYS A 245 -12.25 5.77 2.51
CA CYS A 245 -11.62 4.53 2.97
C CYS A 245 -11.15 4.63 4.43
N ALA A 246 -10.56 5.77 4.83
CA ALA A 246 -10.20 5.99 6.23
C ALA A 246 -11.43 6.07 7.15
N LEU A 247 -12.52 6.69 6.69
CA LEU A 247 -13.79 6.72 7.43
C LEU A 247 -14.38 5.32 7.58
N ASP A 248 -14.41 4.53 6.51
CA ASP A 248 -14.85 3.14 6.53
C ASP A 248 -14.05 2.32 7.55
N TRP A 249 -12.71 2.47 7.56
CA TRP A 249 -11.87 1.83 8.58
C TRP A 249 -12.22 2.28 10.00
N ALA A 250 -12.39 3.59 10.23
CA ALA A 250 -12.72 4.12 11.57
C ALA A 250 -14.07 3.63 12.09
N LEU A 251 -15.00 3.27 11.22
CA LEU A 251 -16.34 2.78 11.57
C LEU A 251 -16.42 1.24 11.65
N ALA A 252 -15.52 0.54 10.99
CA ALA A 252 -15.51 -0.91 10.96
C ALA A 252 -14.80 -1.51 12.18
N PRO A 253 -15.14 -2.74 12.59
CA PRO A 253 -14.36 -3.47 13.58
C PRO A 253 -13.00 -3.84 12.98
N THR A 254 -11.93 -3.32 13.56
CA THR A 254 -10.56 -3.62 13.12
C THR A 254 -10.06 -4.92 13.75
N GLN A 255 -9.34 -5.71 12.96
CA GLN A 255 -8.64 -6.89 13.44
C GLN A 255 -7.16 -6.58 13.68
N GLU A 256 -6.70 -6.85 14.89
CA GLU A 256 -5.30 -6.80 15.26
C GLU A 256 -4.75 -8.23 15.30
N ILE A 257 -3.87 -8.56 14.35
CA ILE A 257 -3.33 -9.91 14.20
C ILE A 257 -1.84 -9.91 14.56
N ALA A 258 -1.47 -10.65 15.61
CA ALA A 258 -0.09 -10.83 16.02
C ALA A 258 0.32 -12.30 15.85
N LEU A 259 1.36 -12.54 15.06
CA LEU A 259 1.98 -13.85 14.93
C LEU A 259 3.27 -13.88 15.75
N VAL A 260 3.48 -14.95 16.50
CA VAL A 260 4.71 -15.21 17.27
C VAL A 260 5.24 -16.59 16.91
N GLY A 261 6.44 -16.67 16.33
CA GLY A 261 6.94 -17.97 15.89
C GLY A 261 8.30 -17.92 15.20
N ASP A 262 8.68 -19.07 14.65
CA ASP A 262 9.81 -19.20 13.75
C ASP A 262 9.36 -18.83 12.31
N PRO A 263 9.95 -17.81 11.67
CA PRO A 263 9.56 -17.41 10.33
C PRO A 263 9.72 -18.51 9.27
N GLU A 264 10.64 -19.45 9.49
CA GLU A 264 10.94 -20.54 8.58
C GLU A 264 10.05 -21.78 8.81
N ALA A 265 9.31 -21.82 9.91
CA ALA A 265 8.43 -22.95 10.19
C ALA A 265 7.31 -23.08 9.14
N PRO A 266 6.98 -24.30 8.70
CA PRO A 266 5.88 -24.54 7.75
C PRO A 266 4.55 -23.96 8.24
N THR A 267 4.27 -24.04 9.53
CA THR A 267 3.06 -23.47 10.16
C THR A 267 3.01 -21.96 10.02
N THR A 268 4.13 -21.27 10.26
CA THR A 268 4.21 -19.80 10.11
C THR A 268 3.94 -19.40 8.65
N ARG A 269 4.56 -20.10 7.70
CA ARG A 269 4.33 -19.87 6.27
C ARG A 269 2.88 -20.12 5.89
N ALA A 270 2.26 -21.19 6.40
CA ALA A 270 0.85 -21.48 6.15
C ALA A 270 -0.08 -20.39 6.71
N MET A 271 0.14 -19.91 7.93
CA MET A 271 -0.63 -18.83 8.54
C MET A 271 -0.46 -17.51 7.75
N ARG A 272 0.76 -17.15 7.37
CA ARG A 272 1.03 -15.97 6.52
C ARG A 272 0.32 -16.06 5.18
N ARG A 273 0.32 -17.24 4.56
CA ARG A 273 -0.37 -17.49 3.30
C ARG A 273 -1.88 -17.27 3.45
N ILE A 274 -2.53 -17.82 4.48
CA ILE A 274 -3.96 -17.59 4.74
C ILE A 274 -4.26 -16.10 4.85
N LEU A 275 -3.44 -15.35 5.60
CA LEU A 275 -3.61 -13.90 5.74
C LEU A 275 -3.45 -13.17 4.40
N SER A 276 -2.54 -13.61 3.53
CA SER A 276 -2.32 -13.01 2.21
C SER A 276 -3.43 -13.30 1.19
N GLU A 277 -4.11 -14.43 1.33
CA GLU A 277 -5.21 -14.87 0.46
C GLU A 277 -6.58 -14.29 0.88
N ARG A 278 -6.66 -13.60 2.05
CA ARG A 278 -7.89 -12.98 2.56
C ARG A 278 -7.93 -11.49 2.26
N TYR A 279 -9.12 -11.00 1.91
CA TYR A 279 -9.37 -9.57 1.84
C TYR A 279 -9.65 -9.04 3.25
N LEU A 280 -8.65 -8.40 3.84
CA LEU A 280 -8.66 -7.87 5.20
C LEU A 280 -8.44 -6.34 5.18
N PRO A 281 -9.41 -5.56 4.71
CA PRO A 281 -9.24 -4.11 4.53
C PRO A 281 -9.01 -3.36 5.85
N HIS A 282 -9.57 -3.87 6.95
CA HIS A 282 -9.52 -3.28 8.28
C HIS A 282 -8.71 -4.15 9.23
N ALA A 283 -7.50 -4.54 8.82
CA ALA A 283 -6.60 -5.32 9.66
C ALA A 283 -5.19 -4.74 9.70
N VAL A 284 -4.52 -4.94 10.83
CA VAL A 284 -3.08 -4.77 10.97
C VAL A 284 -2.46 -6.11 11.34
N ILE A 285 -1.31 -6.41 10.75
CA ILE A 285 -0.63 -7.69 10.95
C ILE A 285 0.79 -7.42 11.45
N ALA A 286 1.13 -8.00 12.60
CA ALA A 286 2.46 -7.92 13.18
C ALA A 286 3.05 -9.31 13.38
N PHE A 287 4.37 -9.41 13.34
CA PHE A 287 5.10 -10.66 13.58
C PHE A 287 6.26 -10.46 14.56
N ARG A 288 6.42 -11.40 15.47
CA ARG A 288 7.54 -11.48 16.39
C ARG A 288 8.25 -12.83 16.24
N ARG A 289 9.56 -12.80 16.07
CA ARG A 289 10.37 -14.02 16.17
C ARG A 289 10.43 -14.48 17.63
N ILE A 290 10.47 -15.78 17.87
CA ILE A 290 10.70 -16.32 19.22
C ILE A 290 12.03 -15.78 19.74
N GLY A 291 12.02 -15.19 20.94
CA GLY A 291 13.19 -14.59 21.57
C GLY A 291 13.51 -13.15 21.14
N ASP A 292 12.73 -12.56 20.23
CA ASP A 292 12.89 -11.15 19.88
C ASP A 292 12.25 -10.26 20.96
N GLU A 293 13.07 -9.45 21.62
CA GLU A 293 12.62 -8.50 22.64
C GLU A 293 12.50 -7.06 22.11
N GLU A 294 13.03 -6.79 20.93
CA GLU A 294 12.99 -5.44 20.35
C GLU A 294 11.64 -5.15 19.69
N ALA A 295 11.12 -6.06 18.90
CA ALA A 295 9.86 -5.88 18.21
C ALA A 295 8.68 -5.53 19.14
N PRO A 296 8.49 -6.17 20.33
CA PRO A 296 7.43 -5.79 21.27
C PRO A 296 7.59 -4.40 21.90
N ARG A 297 8.83 -3.89 21.99
CA ARG A 297 9.07 -2.51 22.47
C ARG A 297 8.66 -1.47 21.44
N LEU A 298 8.91 -1.77 20.18
CA LEU A 298 8.60 -0.88 19.06
C LEU A 298 7.12 -0.99 18.64
N ILE A 299 6.54 -2.19 18.70
CA ILE A 299 5.18 -2.50 18.24
C ILE A 299 4.42 -3.14 19.42
N PRO A 300 3.74 -2.31 20.23
CA PRO A 300 3.01 -2.77 21.42
C PRO A 300 1.97 -3.85 21.17
N LEU A 301 1.42 -3.97 19.97
CA LEU A 301 0.56 -5.10 19.58
C LEU A 301 1.22 -6.46 19.84
N LEU A 302 2.55 -6.55 19.80
CA LEU A 302 3.33 -7.76 20.07
C LEU A 302 3.69 -7.96 21.55
N ARG A 303 3.38 -6.98 22.42
CA ARG A 303 3.71 -7.06 23.83
C ARG A 303 2.89 -8.16 24.51
N ASP A 304 3.51 -8.87 25.42
CA ASP A 304 2.90 -9.97 26.19
C ASP A 304 2.33 -11.10 25.31
N ARG A 305 2.79 -11.22 24.08
CA ARG A 305 2.44 -12.30 23.15
C ARG A 305 3.57 -13.32 23.15
N GLU A 306 3.33 -14.46 23.79
CA GLU A 306 4.29 -15.55 23.88
C GLU A 306 3.83 -16.77 23.06
N PRO A 307 4.74 -17.59 22.52
CA PRO A 307 4.33 -18.80 21.83
C PRO A 307 3.63 -19.74 22.81
N LEU A 308 2.49 -20.29 22.42
CA LEU A 308 1.85 -21.35 23.18
C LEU A 308 2.78 -22.56 23.26
N ARG A 309 2.59 -23.41 24.31
CA ARG A 309 3.35 -24.64 24.43
C ARG A 309 2.58 -25.83 23.89
N GLU A 310 3.28 -26.68 23.18
CA GLU A 310 2.77 -27.97 22.72
C GLU A 310 2.71 -28.96 23.91
N SER A 311 2.08 -30.12 23.69
CA SER A 311 1.94 -31.17 24.72
C SER A 311 3.27 -31.70 25.28
N ASP A 312 4.35 -31.59 24.53
CA ASP A 312 5.72 -31.95 24.91
C ASP A 312 6.49 -30.84 25.63
N GLY A 313 5.83 -29.68 25.89
CA GLY A 313 6.40 -28.54 26.59
C GLY A 313 7.21 -27.60 25.73
N ARG A 314 7.46 -27.92 24.45
CA ARG A 314 8.15 -27.04 23.50
C ARG A 314 7.26 -25.87 23.07
N PRO A 315 7.84 -24.71 22.70
CA PRO A 315 7.05 -23.63 22.10
C PRO A 315 6.49 -24.11 20.77
N ALA A 316 5.23 -23.76 20.49
CA ALA A 316 4.62 -24.00 19.19
C ALA A 316 5.40 -23.26 18.08
N PRO A 317 5.57 -23.85 16.91
CA PRO A 317 6.29 -23.24 15.79
C PRO A 317 5.75 -21.88 15.38
N CYS A 318 4.44 -21.67 15.54
CA CYS A 318 3.77 -20.38 15.38
C CYS A 318 2.53 -20.33 16.28
N THR A 319 2.28 -19.18 16.88
CA THR A 319 1.04 -18.86 17.59
C THR A 319 0.44 -17.60 17.00
N ALA A 320 -0.82 -17.65 16.63
CA ALA A 320 -1.58 -16.50 16.15
C ALA A 320 -2.52 -15.98 17.24
N TYR A 321 -2.44 -14.68 17.48
CA TYR A 321 -3.34 -13.90 18.31
C TYR A 321 -4.20 -13.04 17.39
N VAL A 322 -5.49 -13.24 17.40
CA VAL A 322 -6.46 -12.43 16.63
C VAL A 322 -7.31 -11.67 17.63
N CYS A 323 -7.20 -10.36 17.60
CA CYS A 323 -8.00 -9.48 18.44
C CYS A 323 -8.93 -8.65 17.55
N GLN A 324 -10.02 -8.18 18.13
CA GLN A 324 -10.94 -7.26 17.48
C GLN A 324 -11.21 -6.10 18.42
N ASN A 325 -10.84 -4.90 18.02
CA ASN A 325 -10.91 -3.71 18.87
C ASN A 325 -10.25 -3.98 20.25
N PHE A 326 -9.02 -4.51 20.22
CA PHE A 326 -8.22 -4.88 21.40
C PHE A 326 -8.79 -5.99 22.29
N THR A 327 -9.91 -6.63 21.91
CA THR A 327 -10.43 -7.82 22.59
C THR A 327 -9.99 -9.07 21.84
N CYS A 328 -9.19 -9.93 22.49
CA CYS A 328 -8.55 -11.06 21.83
C CYS A 328 -9.36 -12.34 21.95
N HIS A 329 -9.42 -13.10 20.86
CA HIS A 329 -9.82 -14.50 20.87
C HIS A 329 -8.76 -15.36 21.57
N GLN A 330 -9.14 -16.60 21.86
CA GLN A 330 -8.16 -17.58 22.31
C GLN A 330 -7.08 -17.78 21.24
N PRO A 331 -5.77 -17.70 21.59
CA PRO A 331 -4.72 -17.86 20.60
C PRO A 331 -4.70 -19.29 20.02
N VAL A 332 -4.29 -19.38 18.76
CA VAL A 332 -4.31 -20.63 17.99
C VAL A 332 -2.92 -20.95 17.42
N THR A 333 -2.64 -22.27 17.27
CA THR A 333 -1.34 -22.75 16.75
C THR A 333 -1.44 -23.45 15.41
N ARG A 334 -2.65 -23.62 14.86
CA ARG A 334 -2.90 -24.26 13.57
C ARG A 334 -3.50 -23.29 12.55
N ALA A 335 -3.09 -23.45 11.31
CA ALA A 335 -3.52 -22.59 10.20
C ALA A 335 -5.04 -22.63 9.98
N GLU A 336 -5.67 -23.81 10.11
CA GLU A 336 -7.11 -24.00 9.95
C GLU A 336 -7.92 -23.34 11.10
N GLU A 337 -7.33 -23.22 12.27
CA GLU A 337 -7.94 -22.50 13.39
C GLU A 337 -7.88 -20.98 13.17
N LEU A 338 -6.74 -20.48 12.69
CA LEU A 338 -6.63 -19.07 12.29
C LEU A 338 -7.66 -18.73 11.23
N GLU A 339 -7.81 -19.57 10.21
CA GLU A 339 -8.76 -19.34 9.13
C GLU A 339 -10.21 -19.15 9.61
N ARG A 340 -10.63 -19.86 10.64
CA ARG A 340 -11.97 -19.76 11.25
C ARG A 340 -12.19 -18.46 12.02
N LEU A 341 -11.13 -17.81 12.48
CA LEU A 341 -11.19 -16.54 13.20
C LEU A 341 -11.23 -15.32 12.24
N LEU A 342 -10.95 -15.53 10.97
CA LEU A 342 -10.94 -14.48 9.96
C LEU A 342 -12.33 -14.34 9.29
N PRO A 343 -12.66 -13.16 8.75
CA PRO A 343 -13.88 -12.97 7.97
C PRO A 343 -13.96 -13.99 6.82
N PRO A 344 -15.16 -14.46 6.47
CA PRO A 344 -15.35 -15.37 5.35
C PRO A 344 -14.89 -14.71 4.03
N VAL A 345 -14.41 -15.53 3.09
CA VAL A 345 -14.14 -15.05 1.72
C VAL A 345 -15.48 -14.61 1.12
N PRO A 346 -15.58 -13.37 0.59
CA PRO A 346 -16.77 -12.97 -0.13
C PRO A 346 -17.05 -14.00 -1.23
N SER A 347 -18.28 -14.56 -1.26
CA SER A 347 -18.67 -15.48 -2.32
C SER A 347 -18.64 -14.73 -3.65
N ALA A 348 -18.09 -15.34 -4.70
CA ALA A 348 -18.03 -14.77 -6.06
C ALA A 348 -19.42 -14.61 -6.72
N THR A 349 -20.51 -14.73 -5.94
CA THR A 349 -21.91 -14.60 -6.37
C THR A 349 -22.56 -13.47 -5.60
N ALA A 350 -22.40 -12.24 -6.08
CA ALA A 350 -23.31 -11.12 -5.84
C ALA A 350 -23.34 -10.22 -7.08
#